data_2e7055b50de2914cd38f3f04cae4b8e9
#
_entry.id   2e7055b50de2914cd38f3f04cae4b8e9
#
_cell.length_a   1.000
_cell.length_b   1.000
_cell.length_c   1.000
_cell.angle_alpha   90.00
_cell.angle_beta   90.00
_cell.angle_gamma   90.00
#
_symmetry.space_group_name_H-M   'P 1'
#
loop_
_entity.id
_entity.type
_entity.pdbx_description
1 polymer ?
#
loop_
_entity_poly.entity_id
_entity_poly.type
_entity_poly.pdbx_seq_one_letter_code
_entity_poly.pdbx_strand_id
1 'polypeptide(L)'
;MKLVKNLLAATAISGLIMTTGLADDALIKQGEKIFNTKNLGNCLACHAISGKNVKDPGSFGPDLSTVADYPSELLYDMVYDIYSAKGLKISPMPAFGTNGWLDDAEIKAVVAYLKSK
;
A
#
# COMPACT_ATOMS: atom_id res chain seq x y z
N MET A 1 9.93 -13.43 43.68
CA MET A 1 8.69 -12.96 43.00
C MET A 1 8.87 -11.67 42.24
N LYS A 2 9.55 -10.65 42.79
CA LYS A 2 9.78 -9.37 42.07
C LYS A 2 10.66 -9.51 40.84
N LEU A 3 11.63 -10.40 40.81
CA LEU A 3 12.52 -10.67 39.68
C LEU A 3 11.80 -11.32 38.48
N VAL A 4 10.81 -12.17 38.74
CA VAL A 4 10.05 -12.85 37.67
C VAL A 4 9.13 -11.88 36.90
N LYS A 5 8.55 -10.92 37.63
CA LYS A 5 7.69 -9.89 37.02
C LYS A 5 8.48 -8.96 36.08
N ASN A 6 9.72 -8.63 36.45
CA ASN A 6 10.58 -7.77 35.61
C ASN A 6 11.07 -8.50 34.38
N LEU A 7 11.33 -9.79 34.45
CA LEU A 7 11.75 -10.61 33.29
C LEU A 7 10.62 -10.77 32.27
N LEU A 8 9.39 -10.92 32.71
CA LEU A 8 8.23 -11.03 31.83
C LEU A 8 7.95 -9.73 31.06
N ALA A 9 8.13 -8.57 31.72
CA ALA A 9 7.96 -7.27 31.07
C ALA A 9 9.03 -7.01 29.98
N ALA A 10 10.28 -7.39 30.23
CA ALA A 10 11.35 -7.25 29.25
C ALA A 10 11.14 -8.12 28.01
N THR A 11 10.64 -9.34 28.18
CA THR A 11 10.35 -10.26 27.08
C THR A 11 9.21 -9.75 26.18
N ALA A 12 8.19 -9.13 26.76
CA ALA A 12 7.07 -8.55 26.01
C ALA A 12 7.50 -7.39 25.13
N ILE A 13 8.42 -6.53 25.59
CA ILE A 13 8.95 -5.39 24.83
C ILE A 13 9.81 -5.87 23.64
N SER A 14 10.63 -6.90 23.82
CA SER A 14 11.43 -7.49 22.74
C SER A 14 10.56 -8.13 21.66
N GLY A 15 9.45 -8.77 22.04
CA GLY A 15 8.50 -9.35 21.10
C GLY A 15 7.80 -8.32 20.21
N LEU A 16 7.48 -7.15 20.75
CA LEU A 16 6.85 -6.04 20.00
C LEU A 16 7.77 -5.47 18.93
N ILE A 17 9.07 -5.34 19.19
CA ILE A 17 10.06 -4.82 18.21
C ILE A 17 10.24 -5.78 17.05
N MET A 18 10.27 -7.08 17.29
CA MET A 18 10.43 -8.10 16.25
C MET A 18 9.20 -8.23 15.34
N THR A 19 7.99 -7.97 15.86
CA THR A 19 6.75 -8.04 15.08
C THR A 19 6.59 -6.87 14.10
N THR A 20 7.18 -5.72 14.36
CA THR A 20 7.00 -4.51 13.53
C THR A 20 7.63 -4.67 12.15
N GLY A 21 8.84 -5.23 12.02
CA GLY A 21 9.50 -5.47 10.74
C GLY A 21 8.77 -6.51 9.88
N LEU A 22 8.23 -7.58 10.49
CA LEU A 22 7.44 -8.60 9.79
C LEU A 22 6.09 -8.05 9.31
N ALA A 23 5.47 -7.11 10.07
CA ALA A 23 4.22 -6.46 9.68
C ALA A 23 4.39 -5.57 8.46
N ASP A 24 5.52 -4.85 8.33
CA ASP A 24 5.81 -4.00 7.17
C ASP A 24 6.01 -4.84 5.91
N ASP A 25 6.77 -5.93 5.97
CA ASP A 25 6.96 -6.84 4.84
C ASP A 25 5.64 -7.50 4.41
N ALA A 26 4.81 -7.91 5.35
CA ALA A 26 3.50 -8.49 5.08
C ALA A 26 2.58 -7.47 4.41
N LEU A 27 2.61 -6.22 4.85
CA LEU A 27 1.83 -5.13 4.26
C LEU A 27 2.25 -4.85 2.82
N ILE A 28 3.54 -4.81 2.55
CA ILE A 28 4.09 -4.61 1.19
C ILE A 28 3.65 -5.76 0.27
N LYS A 29 3.74 -7.01 0.72
CA LYS A 29 3.29 -8.17 -0.05
C LYS A 29 1.79 -8.15 -0.32
N GLN A 30 1.00 -7.73 0.64
CA GLN A 30 -0.43 -7.53 0.45
C GLN A 30 -0.71 -6.47 -0.60
N GLY A 31 -0.01 -5.35 -0.56
CA GLY A 31 -0.11 -4.28 -1.56
C GLY A 31 0.28 -4.74 -2.95
N GLU A 32 1.36 -5.50 -3.07
CA GLU A 32 1.77 -6.13 -4.33
C GLU A 32 0.67 -7.03 -4.90
N LYS A 33 0.07 -7.86 -4.07
CA LYS A 33 -1.03 -8.73 -4.46
C LYS A 33 -2.24 -7.94 -4.96
N ILE A 34 -2.63 -6.89 -4.24
CA ILE A 34 -3.76 -6.03 -4.62
C ILE A 34 -3.47 -5.34 -5.95
N PHE A 35 -2.27 -4.82 -6.14
CA PHE A 35 -1.84 -4.16 -7.36
C PHE A 35 -1.94 -5.07 -8.58
N ASN A 36 -1.54 -6.32 -8.45
CA ASN A 36 -1.35 -7.26 -9.56
C ASN A 36 -2.56 -8.20 -9.78
N THR A 37 -3.62 -8.12 -8.99
CA THR A 37 -4.75 -9.06 -9.08
C THR A 37 -5.99 -8.40 -9.65
N LYS A 38 -6.55 -8.98 -10.74
CA LYS A 38 -7.67 -8.42 -11.49
C LYS A 38 -8.91 -8.12 -10.66
N ASN A 39 -9.28 -9.00 -9.76
CA ASN A 39 -10.47 -8.85 -8.92
C ASN A 39 -10.20 -8.14 -7.59
N LEU A 40 -9.04 -7.54 -7.44
CA LEU A 40 -8.68 -6.68 -6.32
C LEU A 40 -8.50 -5.24 -6.83
N GLY A 41 -7.30 -4.66 -6.72
CA GLY A 41 -7.04 -3.32 -7.23
C GLY A 41 -6.89 -3.25 -8.74
N ASN A 42 -6.29 -4.29 -9.33
CA ASN A 42 -6.01 -4.37 -10.77
C ASN A 42 -5.25 -3.14 -11.30
N CYS A 43 -4.36 -2.60 -10.50
CA CYS A 43 -3.63 -1.37 -10.82
C CYS A 43 -2.72 -1.56 -12.04
N LEU A 44 -2.20 -2.79 -12.24
CA LEU A 44 -1.37 -3.12 -13.39
C LEU A 44 -2.11 -2.98 -14.73
N ALA A 45 -3.42 -2.98 -14.73
CA ALA A 45 -4.19 -2.78 -15.97
C ALA A 45 -3.88 -1.43 -16.62
N CYS A 46 -3.48 -0.44 -15.83
CA CYS A 46 -3.18 0.91 -16.30
C CYS A 46 -1.77 1.40 -15.95
N HIS A 47 -1.11 0.80 -14.96
CA HIS A 47 0.16 1.29 -14.44
C HIS A 47 1.27 0.25 -14.51
N ALA A 48 2.41 0.67 -15.06
CA ALA A 48 3.70 0.02 -14.86
C ALA A 48 4.40 0.60 -13.63
N ILE A 49 5.36 -0.13 -13.09
CA ILE A 49 6.32 0.37 -12.10
C ILE A 49 7.70 -0.08 -12.57
N SER A 50 8.45 0.80 -13.20
CA SER A 50 9.82 0.49 -13.64
C SER A 50 10.68 0.09 -12.44
N GLY A 51 11.40 -1.02 -12.58
CA GLY A 51 12.20 -1.59 -11.49
C GLY A 51 11.47 -2.62 -10.64
N LYS A 52 10.14 -2.77 -10.80
CA LYS A 52 9.37 -3.83 -10.14
C LYS A 52 8.85 -4.83 -11.17
N ASN A 53 8.58 -6.05 -10.70
CA ASN A 53 8.05 -7.12 -11.54
C ASN A 53 6.53 -6.99 -11.68
N VAL A 54 6.10 -6.14 -12.59
CA VAL A 54 4.69 -5.98 -12.98
C VAL A 54 4.53 -6.63 -14.35
N LYS A 55 3.71 -7.68 -14.43
CA LYS A 55 3.56 -8.48 -15.64
C LYS A 55 2.57 -7.86 -16.62
N ASP A 56 3.03 -7.59 -17.83
CA ASP A 56 2.21 -7.06 -18.94
C ASP A 56 1.36 -5.86 -18.52
N PRO A 57 1.97 -4.79 -17.96
CA PRO A 57 1.21 -3.65 -17.48
C PRO A 57 0.61 -2.85 -18.64
N GLY A 58 -0.56 -2.27 -18.40
CA GLY A 58 -1.14 -1.29 -19.30
C GLY A 58 -0.40 0.04 -19.23
N SER A 59 -0.67 0.91 -20.19
CA SER A 59 -0.05 2.23 -20.33
C SER A 59 -1.04 3.40 -20.22
N PHE A 60 -2.26 3.12 -19.81
CA PHE A 60 -3.31 4.15 -19.68
C PHE A 60 -3.01 5.16 -18.57
N GLY A 61 -2.40 4.69 -17.48
CA GLY A 61 -1.88 5.54 -16.41
C GLY A 61 -0.37 5.71 -16.51
N PRO A 62 0.20 6.69 -15.77
CA PRO A 62 1.64 6.89 -15.74
C PRO A 62 2.38 5.74 -15.07
N ASP A 63 3.67 5.59 -15.42
CA ASP A 63 4.58 4.71 -14.68
C ASP A 63 4.75 5.24 -13.25
N LEU A 64 4.62 4.38 -12.27
CA LEU A 64 4.62 4.76 -10.85
C LEU A 64 5.99 4.63 -10.18
N SER A 65 7.08 4.49 -10.94
CA SER A 65 8.43 4.34 -10.38
C SER A 65 8.90 5.55 -9.56
N THR A 66 8.37 6.74 -9.85
CA THR A 66 8.77 7.98 -9.17
C THR A 66 7.90 8.33 -7.96
N VAL A 67 6.79 7.63 -7.74
CA VAL A 67 5.87 8.01 -6.65
C VAL A 67 6.36 7.59 -5.27
N ALA A 68 7.40 6.77 -5.17
CA ALA A 68 7.99 6.38 -3.88
C ALA A 68 8.43 7.60 -3.05
N ASP A 69 8.76 8.71 -3.69
CA ASP A 69 9.19 9.95 -3.04
C ASP A 69 8.03 10.83 -2.58
N TYR A 70 6.80 10.50 -2.98
CA TYR A 70 5.62 11.27 -2.57
C TYR A 70 5.22 10.93 -1.12
N PRO A 71 4.63 11.89 -0.39
CA PRO A 71 4.07 11.60 0.93
C PRO A 71 3.02 10.48 0.88
N SER A 72 3.02 9.62 1.90
CA SER A 72 2.07 8.50 1.97
C SER A 72 0.62 8.96 1.95
N GLU A 73 0.32 10.06 2.59
CA GLU A 73 -1.02 10.66 2.65
C GLU A 73 -1.52 11.05 1.26
N LEU A 74 -0.63 11.63 0.45
CA LEU A 74 -0.97 12.02 -0.91
C LEU A 74 -1.28 10.79 -1.78
N LEU A 75 -0.46 9.75 -1.68
CA LEU A 75 -0.69 8.50 -2.40
C LEU A 75 -1.99 7.82 -1.95
N TYR A 76 -2.24 7.83 -0.64
CA TYR A 76 -3.48 7.32 -0.07
C TYR A 76 -4.70 8.05 -0.65
N ASP A 77 -4.69 9.38 -0.63
CA ASP A 77 -5.79 10.20 -1.12
C ASP A 77 -6.05 9.96 -2.62
N MET A 78 -4.99 9.81 -3.41
CA MET A 78 -5.12 9.54 -4.84
C MET A 78 -5.73 8.17 -5.14
N VAL A 79 -5.42 7.15 -4.35
CA VAL A 79 -6.03 5.82 -4.49
C VAL A 79 -7.45 5.82 -3.92
N TYR A 80 -7.67 6.50 -2.81
CA TYR A 80 -8.99 6.58 -2.18
C TYR A 80 -10.01 7.24 -3.10
N ASP A 81 -9.67 8.42 -3.63
CA ASP A 81 -10.54 9.16 -4.54
C ASP A 81 -9.71 10.13 -5.40
N ILE A 82 -9.33 9.69 -6.58
CA ILE A 82 -8.52 10.48 -7.49
C ILE A 82 -9.22 11.76 -7.93
N TYR A 83 -10.55 11.76 -8.00
CA TYR A 83 -11.33 12.93 -8.38
C TYR A 83 -11.15 14.06 -7.36
N SER A 84 -11.32 13.75 -6.08
CA SER A 84 -11.13 14.73 -5.00
C SER A 84 -9.66 15.13 -4.84
N ALA A 85 -8.75 14.16 -4.90
CA ALA A 85 -7.32 14.39 -4.70
C ALA A 85 -6.71 15.31 -5.75
N LYS A 86 -7.17 15.21 -6.99
CA LYS A 86 -6.67 15.98 -8.14
C LYS A 86 -7.62 17.04 -8.65
N GLY A 87 -8.80 17.20 -8.07
CA GLY A 87 -9.82 18.13 -8.55
C GLY A 87 -10.35 17.78 -9.94
N LEU A 88 -10.47 16.47 -10.25
CA LEU A 88 -10.91 15.99 -11.55
C LEU A 88 -12.40 15.78 -11.60
N LYS A 89 -13.04 16.09 -12.74
CA LYS A 89 -14.44 15.76 -12.99
C LYS A 89 -14.61 14.39 -13.62
N ILE A 90 -13.61 13.93 -14.36
CA ILE A 90 -13.56 12.65 -15.05
C ILE A 90 -12.18 12.04 -14.87
N SER A 91 -12.12 10.75 -14.58
CA SER A 91 -10.89 9.98 -14.57
C SER A 91 -11.20 8.52 -14.90
N PRO A 92 -10.36 7.86 -15.75
CA PRO A 92 -10.46 6.41 -15.94
C PRO A 92 -10.03 5.62 -14.71
N MET A 93 -9.23 6.22 -13.81
CA MET A 93 -8.85 5.60 -12.54
C MET A 93 -10.05 5.63 -11.59
N PRO A 94 -10.49 4.47 -11.08
CA PRO A 94 -11.61 4.44 -10.13
C PRO A 94 -11.28 5.10 -8.79
N ALA A 95 -12.31 5.61 -8.12
CA ALA A 95 -12.22 6.07 -6.73
C ALA A 95 -12.38 4.86 -5.79
N PHE A 96 -11.33 4.11 -5.62
CA PHE A 96 -11.34 2.81 -4.94
C PHE A 96 -11.90 2.86 -3.53
N GLY A 97 -11.55 3.88 -2.76
CA GLY A 97 -12.04 4.06 -1.39
C GLY A 97 -13.48 4.52 -1.36
N THR A 98 -13.82 5.56 -2.11
CA THR A 98 -15.18 6.11 -2.19
C THR A 98 -16.17 5.05 -2.67
N ASN A 99 -15.78 4.25 -3.66
CA ASN A 99 -16.64 3.19 -4.21
C ASN A 99 -16.74 1.95 -3.32
N GLY A 100 -15.94 1.86 -2.26
CA GLY A 100 -15.90 0.70 -1.38
C GLY A 100 -15.23 -0.53 -2.00
N TRP A 101 -14.43 -0.36 -3.05
CA TRP A 101 -13.73 -1.45 -3.72
C TRP A 101 -12.47 -1.88 -2.99
N LEU A 102 -11.82 -0.95 -2.31
CA LEU A 102 -10.72 -1.21 -1.39
C LEU A 102 -11.01 -0.52 -0.06
N ASP A 103 -10.74 -1.21 1.04
CA ASP A 103 -10.87 -0.64 2.37
C ASP A 103 -9.60 0.12 2.79
N ASP A 104 -9.63 0.75 3.95
CA ASP A 104 -8.51 1.53 4.47
C ASP A 104 -7.21 0.71 4.58
N ALA A 105 -7.29 -0.51 5.10
CA ALA A 105 -6.13 -1.38 5.24
C ALA A 105 -5.55 -1.78 3.88
N GLU A 106 -6.40 -2.06 2.92
CA GLU A 106 -5.99 -2.42 1.55
C GLU A 106 -5.32 -1.25 0.83
N ILE A 107 -5.85 -0.04 0.95
CA ILE A 107 -5.24 1.15 0.37
C ILE A 107 -3.88 1.43 1.01
N LYS A 108 -3.77 1.31 2.33
CA LYS A 108 -2.49 1.45 3.03
C LYS A 108 -1.46 0.41 2.57
N ALA A 109 -1.89 -0.80 2.28
CA ALA A 109 -1.05 -1.85 1.74
C ALA A 109 -0.52 -1.48 0.35
N VAL A 110 -1.38 -0.99 -0.54
CA VAL A 110 -0.97 -0.52 -1.87
C VAL A 110 0.04 0.62 -1.75
N VAL A 111 -0.20 1.59 -0.89
CA VAL A 111 0.73 2.71 -0.64
C VAL A 111 2.09 2.19 -0.14
N ALA A 112 2.10 1.24 0.78
CA ALA A 112 3.33 0.63 1.27
C ALA A 112 4.11 -0.05 0.14
N TYR A 113 3.42 -0.77 -0.74
CA TYR A 113 4.03 -1.39 -1.92
C TYR A 113 4.62 -0.34 -2.88
N LEU A 114 3.89 0.73 -3.19
CA LEU A 114 4.37 1.80 -4.07
C LEU A 114 5.60 2.51 -3.51
N LYS A 115 5.72 2.62 -2.20
CA LYS A 115 6.86 3.26 -1.53
C LYS A 115 8.03 2.32 -1.27
N SER A 116 7.86 1.03 -1.45
CA SER A 116 8.92 0.04 -1.28
C SER A 116 9.93 0.12 -2.44
N LYS A 117 11.18 -0.18 -2.13
CA LYS A 117 12.28 -0.19 -3.12
C LYS A 117 12.71 -1.60 -3.48
#